data_d8f6951c2d0b7cf104de4aac790781ee
#
_entry.id   d8f6951c2d0b7cf104de4aac790781ee
#
_cell.length_a   1.000
_cell.length_b   1.000
_cell.length_c   1.000
_cell.angle_alpha   90.00
_cell.angle_beta   90.00
_cell.angle_gamma   90.00
#
_symmetry.space_group_name_H-M   'P 1'
#
loop_
_entity.id
_entity.type
_entity.pdbx_description
1 polymer ?
#
loop_
_entity_poly.entity_id
_entity_poly.type
_entity_poly.pdbx_seq_one_letter_code
_entity_poly.pdbx_strand_id
1 'polypeptide(L)'
;MHNYFLRTLSRLLSLELVERSKESKRRLDEKPLTMLKIGVLGAGHLGKIHLNCLKQIEEYALVGFFDPAGDTAKAVEEETGIRAFASIDALIDAVDVVDIVTPTIRHFECASKALQKRKHVFIEKPIVATPDEANALKKLADEAGVKVQVGHVERFNPAFIAAESFIGEPLFIEAHRLALFNPRGTDVPVVLDLMVHDLDILLTIVKSPVSHISASGVSIVSPTPDITNVRIEFENGAVANLTASRLSMKNMRKTRIFQKGAYIAIDFLDKKTEIFRINDEVDETNPLSATITLADGSERQITFQMPEIHPINAIKTELESFYSAIVHNTTPAVTIDDGINVLKLAYRILDAVAESAAKVKK
;
A
#
# COMPACT_ATOMS: atom_id res chain seq x y z
N MET A 1 0.34 -44.04 -36.56
CA MET A 1 0.54 -43.33 -35.29
C MET A 1 1.86 -42.56 -35.23
N HIS A 2 2.95 -43.04 -35.78
CA HIS A 2 4.30 -42.41 -35.72
C HIS A 2 4.38 -41.03 -36.40
N ASN A 3 3.70 -40.82 -37.52
CA ASN A 3 3.75 -39.55 -38.28
C ASN A 3 2.89 -38.41 -37.64
N TYR A 4 1.96 -38.74 -36.75
CA TYR A 4 1.16 -37.74 -36.06
C TYR A 4 1.96 -37.10 -34.87
N PHE A 5 2.75 -37.93 -34.20
CA PHE A 5 3.61 -37.52 -33.08
C PHE A 5 4.72 -36.56 -33.50
N LEU A 6 5.36 -36.87 -34.65
CA LEU A 6 6.45 -36.02 -35.21
C LEU A 6 5.93 -34.65 -35.69
N ARG A 7 4.70 -34.57 -36.23
CA ARG A 7 4.09 -33.30 -36.64
C ARG A 7 3.67 -32.45 -35.47
N THR A 8 3.24 -33.05 -34.36
CA THR A 8 2.87 -32.32 -33.13
C THR A 8 4.12 -31.78 -32.43
N LEU A 9 5.21 -32.55 -32.35
CA LEU A 9 6.49 -32.10 -31.79
C LEU A 9 7.09 -30.94 -32.61
N SER A 10 7.05 -31.04 -33.96
CA SER A 10 7.55 -29.98 -34.84
C SER A 10 6.74 -28.68 -34.70
N ARG A 11 5.42 -28.75 -34.45
CA ARG A 11 4.60 -27.58 -34.18
C ARG A 11 4.88 -26.95 -32.81
N LEU A 12 5.10 -27.75 -31.76
CA LEU A 12 5.45 -27.26 -30.42
C LEU A 12 6.83 -26.59 -30.44
N LEU A 13 7.82 -27.19 -31.08
CA LEU A 13 9.17 -26.60 -31.24
C LEU A 13 9.14 -25.30 -32.06
N SER A 14 8.29 -25.23 -33.11
CA SER A 14 8.14 -23.97 -33.87
C SER A 14 7.44 -22.87 -33.10
N LEU A 15 6.48 -23.17 -32.19
CA LEU A 15 5.84 -22.21 -31.31
C LEU A 15 6.82 -21.69 -30.24
N GLU A 16 7.61 -22.57 -29.62
CA GLU A 16 8.65 -22.14 -28.66
C GLU A 16 9.75 -21.28 -29.32
N LEU A 17 10.15 -21.59 -30.55
CA LEU A 17 11.11 -20.76 -31.30
C LEU A 17 10.52 -19.40 -31.68
N VAL A 18 9.22 -19.32 -32.00
CA VAL A 18 8.53 -18.06 -32.27
C VAL A 18 8.33 -17.23 -30.99
N GLU A 19 8.03 -17.85 -29.86
CA GLU A 19 7.94 -17.15 -28.58
C GLU A 19 9.31 -16.64 -28.10
N ARG A 20 10.36 -17.45 -28.17
CA ARG A 20 11.74 -17.02 -27.89
C ARG A 20 12.22 -15.91 -28.82
N SER A 21 11.82 -15.94 -30.12
CA SER A 21 12.12 -14.87 -31.07
C SER A 21 11.34 -13.58 -30.73
N LYS A 22 10.09 -13.69 -30.23
CA LYS A 22 9.30 -12.53 -29.76
C LYS A 22 9.85 -11.96 -28.45
N GLU A 23 10.28 -12.81 -27.52
CA GLU A 23 10.98 -12.38 -26.29
C GLU A 23 12.34 -11.75 -26.59
N SER A 24 13.12 -12.32 -27.51
CA SER A 24 14.38 -11.74 -27.95
C SER A 24 14.18 -10.38 -28.67
N LYS A 25 13.12 -10.23 -29.49
CA LYS A 25 12.77 -8.93 -30.10
C LYS A 25 12.23 -7.93 -29.08
N ARG A 26 11.45 -8.35 -28.07
CA ARG A 26 11.05 -7.47 -26.97
C ARG A 26 12.25 -6.92 -26.19
N ARG A 27 13.29 -7.74 -25.95
CA ARG A 27 14.54 -7.29 -25.30
C ARG A 27 15.37 -6.32 -26.17
N LEU A 28 15.20 -6.34 -27.49
CA LEU A 28 15.93 -5.44 -28.42
C LEU A 28 15.25 -4.07 -28.59
N ASP A 29 13.98 -3.93 -28.23
CA ASP A 29 13.24 -2.66 -28.26
C ASP A 29 13.20 -1.93 -26.90
N GLU A 30 13.82 -2.48 -25.83
CA GLU A 30 13.96 -1.79 -24.57
C GLU A 30 14.95 -0.63 -24.74
N LYS A 31 14.42 0.59 -24.71
CA LYS A 31 15.23 1.81 -24.53
C LYS A 31 16.21 1.54 -23.38
N PRO A 32 17.47 2.03 -23.48
CA PRO A 32 18.41 1.87 -22.37
C PRO A 32 17.75 2.40 -21.10
N LEU A 33 17.74 1.58 -20.05
CA LEU A 33 17.20 1.90 -18.74
C LEU A 33 17.73 3.28 -18.33
N THR A 34 16.84 4.25 -18.23
CA THR A 34 17.22 5.60 -17.79
C THR A 34 17.42 5.54 -16.29
N MET A 35 18.67 5.45 -15.86
CA MET A 35 19.01 5.46 -14.44
C MET A 35 18.60 6.80 -13.83
N LEU A 36 17.68 6.80 -12.86
CA LEU A 36 17.23 7.99 -12.15
C LEU A 36 18.05 8.20 -10.87
N LYS A 37 18.52 9.41 -10.66
CA LYS A 37 19.17 9.80 -9.40
C LYS A 37 18.12 9.98 -8.32
N ILE A 38 18.27 9.27 -7.20
CA ILE A 38 17.37 9.35 -6.05
C ILE A 38 18.13 9.73 -4.78
N GLY A 39 17.47 10.51 -3.92
CA GLY A 39 17.98 10.86 -2.60
C GLY A 39 16.89 10.78 -1.54
N VAL A 40 17.27 10.41 -0.32
CA VAL A 40 16.37 10.18 0.80
C VAL A 40 16.41 11.34 1.79
N LEU A 41 15.26 11.88 2.14
CA LEU A 41 15.09 12.84 3.23
C LEU A 41 14.58 12.11 4.48
N GLY A 42 15.42 12.09 5.52
CA GLY A 42 15.19 11.34 6.76
C GLY A 42 15.97 10.02 6.78
N ALA A 43 16.84 9.85 7.77
CA ALA A 43 17.66 8.64 7.95
C ALA A 43 17.41 7.95 9.30
N GLY A 44 16.20 8.14 9.86
CA GLY A 44 15.71 7.39 11.01
C GLY A 44 15.51 5.90 10.70
N HIS A 45 14.78 5.20 11.56
CA HIS A 45 14.55 3.75 11.39
C HIS A 45 14.01 3.38 10.01
N LEU A 46 12.93 4.04 9.56
CA LEU A 46 12.32 3.75 8.24
C LEU A 46 13.22 4.23 7.10
N GLY A 47 13.87 5.39 7.24
CA GLY A 47 14.82 5.89 6.24
C GLY A 47 15.98 4.94 5.98
N LYS A 48 16.52 4.27 7.00
CA LYS A 48 17.53 3.21 6.82
C LYS A 48 17.00 2.03 6.01
N ILE A 49 15.73 1.66 6.20
CA ILE A 49 15.08 0.60 5.41
C ILE A 49 14.99 1.01 3.95
N HIS A 50 14.55 2.25 3.66
CA HIS A 50 14.48 2.79 2.29
C HIS A 50 15.85 2.83 1.63
N LEU A 51 16.88 3.35 2.32
CA LEU A 51 18.27 3.34 1.84
C LEU A 51 18.74 1.93 1.47
N ASN A 52 18.42 0.93 2.31
CA ASN A 52 18.79 -0.47 2.04
C ASN A 52 18.00 -1.08 0.89
N CYS A 53 16.73 -0.72 0.70
CA CYS A 53 15.94 -1.15 -0.46
C CYS A 53 16.47 -0.52 -1.75
N LEU A 54 16.74 0.79 -1.74
CA LEU A 54 17.24 1.53 -2.90
C LEU A 54 18.60 1.03 -3.39
N LYS A 55 19.49 0.58 -2.49
CA LYS A 55 20.75 -0.07 -2.89
C LYS A 55 20.55 -1.34 -3.73
N GLN A 56 19.39 -1.97 -3.66
CA GLN A 56 19.07 -3.22 -4.35
C GLN A 56 18.28 -2.99 -5.64
N ILE A 57 17.98 -1.75 -6.00
CA ILE A 57 17.23 -1.37 -7.20
C ILE A 57 18.22 -0.78 -8.20
N GLU A 58 18.57 -1.55 -9.22
CA GLU A 58 19.62 -1.18 -10.20
C GLU A 58 19.22 0.03 -11.06
N GLU A 59 17.95 0.29 -11.18
CA GLU A 59 17.36 1.40 -11.94
C GLU A 59 17.54 2.76 -11.28
N TYR A 60 17.83 2.80 -9.97
CA TYR A 60 18.12 4.01 -9.24
C TYR A 60 19.61 4.19 -8.95
N ALA A 61 20.13 5.37 -9.24
CA ALA A 61 21.40 5.83 -8.68
C ALA A 61 21.14 6.52 -7.33
N LEU A 62 21.31 5.79 -6.23
CA LEU A 62 21.21 6.37 -4.88
C LEU A 62 22.36 7.34 -4.64
N VAL A 63 22.07 8.66 -4.68
CA VAL A 63 23.08 9.73 -4.60
C VAL A 63 23.47 10.02 -3.15
N GLY A 64 22.54 9.88 -2.21
CA GLY A 64 22.77 10.12 -0.80
C GLY A 64 21.49 10.37 -0.01
N PHE A 65 21.64 10.89 1.19
CA PHE A 65 20.53 11.23 2.06
C PHE A 65 20.80 12.52 2.83
N PHE A 66 19.76 13.06 3.46
CA PHE A 66 19.86 14.16 4.42
C PHE A 66 19.08 13.82 5.68
N ASP A 67 19.69 14.09 6.84
CA ASP A 67 19.03 14.06 8.15
C ASP A 67 19.47 15.29 8.95
N PRO A 68 18.53 16.01 9.61
CA PRO A 68 18.86 17.21 10.38
C PRO A 68 19.67 16.91 11.66
N ALA A 69 19.60 15.67 12.18
CA ALA A 69 20.37 15.22 13.32
C ALA A 69 21.78 14.80 12.87
N GLY A 70 22.76 15.68 13.02
CA GLY A 70 24.14 15.47 12.54
C GLY A 70 24.78 14.17 13.03
N ASP A 71 24.54 13.78 14.29
CA ASP A 71 25.05 12.51 14.84
C ASP A 71 24.39 11.30 14.14
N THR A 72 23.09 11.37 13.85
CA THR A 72 22.39 10.33 13.08
C THR A 72 22.93 10.26 11.65
N ALA A 73 23.09 11.42 10.99
CA ALA A 73 23.62 11.47 9.64
C ALA A 73 25.02 10.85 9.55
N LYS A 74 25.91 11.21 10.47
CA LYS A 74 27.26 10.66 10.53
C LYS A 74 27.27 9.16 10.78
N ALA A 75 26.48 8.68 11.74
CA ALA A 75 26.38 7.26 12.06
C ALA A 75 25.86 6.44 10.87
N VAL A 76 24.85 6.95 10.14
CA VAL A 76 24.30 6.29 8.94
C VAL A 76 25.28 6.29 7.78
N GLU A 77 26.02 7.39 7.57
CA GLU A 77 27.07 7.47 6.54
C GLU A 77 28.19 6.46 6.82
N GLU A 78 28.66 6.37 8.07
CA GLU A 78 29.68 5.40 8.49
C GLU A 78 29.19 3.94 8.36
N GLU A 79 27.92 3.66 8.73
CA GLU A 79 27.33 2.31 8.67
C GLU A 79 27.09 1.84 7.23
N THR A 80 26.62 2.76 6.36
CA THR A 80 26.10 2.38 5.04
C THR A 80 27.03 2.70 3.88
N GLY A 81 28.00 3.61 4.08
CA GLY A 81 28.82 4.20 3.04
C GLY A 81 28.07 5.14 2.10
N ILE A 82 26.80 5.48 2.40
CA ILE A 82 25.99 6.38 1.60
C ILE A 82 26.25 7.80 2.07
N ARG A 83 26.50 8.72 1.13
CA ARG A 83 26.83 10.11 1.38
C ARG A 83 25.71 10.85 2.13
N ALA A 84 26.04 11.51 3.24
CA ALA A 84 25.19 12.49 3.90
C ALA A 84 25.35 13.88 3.26
N PHE A 85 24.22 14.51 2.89
CA PHE A 85 24.21 15.88 2.36
C PHE A 85 24.09 16.90 3.50
N ALA A 86 24.66 18.10 3.30
CA ALA A 86 24.67 19.15 4.29
C ALA A 86 23.31 19.86 4.45
N SER A 87 22.42 19.77 3.47
CA SER A 87 21.09 20.39 3.51
C SER A 87 20.09 19.69 2.59
N ILE A 88 18.79 19.91 2.88
CA ILE A 88 17.67 19.47 2.01
C ILE A 88 17.87 19.99 0.59
N ASP A 89 18.17 21.28 0.43
CA ASP A 89 18.29 21.93 -0.87
C ASP A 89 19.44 21.34 -1.70
N ALA A 90 20.59 21.06 -1.06
CA ALA A 90 21.72 20.43 -1.72
C ALA A 90 21.41 19.01 -2.22
N LEU A 91 20.61 18.23 -1.47
CA LEU A 91 20.16 16.91 -1.91
C LEU A 91 19.20 17.03 -3.07
N ILE A 92 18.16 17.87 -2.96
CA ILE A 92 17.13 18.05 -3.99
C ILE A 92 17.77 18.50 -5.31
N ASP A 93 18.77 19.37 -5.28
CA ASP A 93 19.47 19.83 -6.49
C ASP A 93 20.26 18.73 -7.19
N ALA A 94 20.71 17.72 -6.46
CA ALA A 94 21.55 16.64 -6.98
C ALA A 94 20.77 15.45 -7.58
N VAL A 95 19.44 15.41 -7.44
CA VAL A 95 18.62 14.22 -7.77
C VAL A 95 17.51 14.52 -8.77
N ASP A 96 16.92 13.46 -9.32
CA ASP A 96 15.71 13.50 -10.16
C ASP A 96 14.46 13.14 -9.33
N VAL A 97 14.64 12.30 -8.30
CA VAL A 97 13.61 11.75 -7.43
C VAL A 97 13.97 12.03 -5.97
N VAL A 98 13.03 12.51 -5.20
CA VAL A 98 13.16 12.71 -3.75
C VAL A 98 12.27 11.72 -3.02
N ASP A 99 12.87 10.89 -2.18
CA ASP A 99 12.18 9.95 -1.29
C ASP A 99 12.07 10.58 0.11
N ILE A 100 10.85 10.87 0.57
CA ILE A 100 10.57 11.62 1.81
C ILE A 100 10.11 10.65 2.90
N VAL A 101 11.00 10.40 3.86
CA VAL A 101 10.83 9.47 4.99
C VAL A 101 11.05 10.19 6.32
N THR A 102 10.80 11.48 6.34
CA THR A 102 10.90 12.35 7.52
C THR A 102 9.68 12.13 8.46
N PRO A 103 9.67 12.70 9.67
CA PRO A 103 8.42 12.79 10.43
C PRO A 103 7.34 13.56 9.65
N THR A 104 6.07 13.12 9.77
CA THR A 104 4.93 13.64 9.00
C THR A 104 4.80 15.17 8.98
N ILE A 105 5.09 15.83 10.11
CA ILE A 105 5.06 17.29 10.23
C ILE A 105 6.04 18.02 9.29
N ARG A 106 7.00 17.30 8.71
CA ARG A 106 7.99 17.85 7.76
C ARG A 106 7.68 17.50 6.31
N HIS A 107 6.71 16.60 6.06
CA HIS A 107 6.38 16.11 4.72
C HIS A 107 6.02 17.25 3.78
N PHE A 108 5.13 18.16 4.21
CA PHE A 108 4.68 19.29 3.38
C PHE A 108 5.84 20.21 2.97
N GLU A 109 6.72 20.57 3.90
CA GLU A 109 7.88 21.41 3.59
C GLU A 109 8.83 20.72 2.59
N CYS A 110 9.19 19.47 2.88
CA CYS A 110 10.10 18.70 2.04
C CYS A 110 9.56 18.49 0.63
N ALA A 111 8.29 18.06 0.53
CA ALA A 111 7.64 17.82 -0.75
C ALA A 111 7.44 19.11 -1.54
N SER A 112 7.05 20.21 -0.90
CA SER A 112 6.89 21.51 -1.56
C SER A 112 8.20 22.00 -2.19
N LYS A 113 9.33 21.89 -1.47
CA LYS A 113 10.66 22.23 -2.01
C LYS A 113 11.02 21.37 -3.23
N ALA A 114 10.78 20.06 -3.16
CA ALA A 114 11.04 19.14 -4.27
C ALA A 114 10.19 19.45 -5.50
N LEU A 115 8.88 19.68 -5.30
CA LEU A 115 7.92 20.00 -6.38
C LEU A 115 8.22 21.34 -7.04
N GLN A 116 8.59 22.38 -6.26
CA GLN A 116 9.02 23.67 -6.81
C GLN A 116 10.24 23.55 -7.71
N LYS A 117 11.11 22.57 -7.46
CA LYS A 117 12.27 22.23 -8.31
C LYS A 117 11.95 21.16 -9.35
N ARG A 118 10.65 20.86 -9.56
CA ARG A 118 10.15 19.87 -10.53
C ARG A 118 10.79 18.49 -10.38
N LYS A 119 11.03 18.06 -9.14
CA LYS A 119 11.50 16.69 -8.86
C LYS A 119 10.32 15.76 -8.66
N HIS A 120 10.45 14.51 -9.11
CA HIS A 120 9.51 13.45 -8.74
C HIS A 120 9.59 13.17 -7.24
N VAL A 121 8.47 12.87 -6.59
CA VAL A 121 8.39 12.74 -5.14
C VAL A 121 7.75 11.41 -4.75
N PHE A 122 8.49 10.60 -4.02
CA PHE A 122 7.92 9.57 -3.17
C PHE A 122 7.76 10.14 -1.77
N ILE A 123 6.62 9.94 -1.12
CA ILE A 123 6.34 10.50 0.19
C ILE A 123 5.65 9.47 1.08
N GLU A 124 6.23 9.20 2.24
CA GLU A 124 5.68 8.27 3.22
C GLU A 124 4.31 8.70 3.76
N LYS A 125 3.55 7.70 4.20
CA LYS A 125 2.24 7.92 4.85
C LYS A 125 2.39 8.50 6.28
N PRO A 126 1.40 9.28 6.75
CA PRO A 126 0.39 9.99 5.98
C PRO A 126 1.04 11.03 5.06
N ILE A 127 0.42 11.30 3.92
CA ILE A 127 1.01 12.18 2.91
C ILE A 127 1.50 13.53 3.47
N VAL A 128 0.74 14.14 4.35
CA VAL A 128 1.05 15.37 5.12
C VAL A 128 0.30 15.35 6.44
N ALA A 129 0.52 16.38 7.29
CA ALA A 129 -0.11 16.45 8.61
C ALA A 129 -1.59 16.83 8.57
N THR A 130 -2.02 17.68 7.63
CA THR A 130 -3.40 18.21 7.60
C THR A 130 -4.03 18.12 6.20
N PRO A 131 -5.38 18.08 6.12
CA PRO A 131 -6.08 18.14 4.83
C PRO A 131 -5.79 19.42 4.01
N ASP A 132 -5.56 20.55 4.66
CA ASP A 132 -5.24 21.82 3.98
C ASP A 132 -3.85 21.76 3.34
N GLU A 133 -2.85 21.23 4.03
CA GLU A 133 -1.53 20.94 3.46
C GLU A 133 -1.64 19.98 2.27
N ALA A 134 -2.49 18.96 2.37
CA ALA A 134 -2.71 18.00 1.28
C ALA A 134 -3.28 18.67 0.02
N ASN A 135 -4.27 19.53 0.18
CA ASN A 135 -4.84 20.32 -0.93
C ASN A 135 -3.82 21.29 -1.55
N ALA A 136 -2.98 21.93 -0.73
CA ALA A 136 -1.91 22.80 -1.20
C ALA A 136 -0.82 22.02 -1.95
N LEU A 137 -0.45 20.83 -1.43
CA LEU A 137 0.55 19.96 -2.06
C LEU A 137 0.07 19.46 -3.43
N LYS A 138 -1.24 19.12 -3.55
CA LYS A 138 -1.84 18.72 -4.83
C LYS A 138 -1.68 19.81 -5.90
N LYS A 139 -1.94 21.08 -5.56
CA LYS A 139 -1.75 22.19 -6.50
C LYS A 139 -0.30 22.30 -6.95
N LEU A 140 0.66 22.21 -6.03
CA LEU A 140 2.08 22.23 -6.36
C LEU A 140 2.47 21.06 -7.27
N ALA A 141 1.93 19.88 -7.03
CA ALA A 141 2.21 18.71 -7.86
C ALA A 141 1.66 18.86 -9.28
N ASP A 142 0.44 19.40 -9.41
CA ASP A 142 -0.19 19.66 -10.71
C ASP A 142 0.59 20.73 -11.50
N GLU A 143 1.03 21.81 -10.83
CA GLU A 143 1.85 22.87 -11.45
C GLU A 143 3.25 22.37 -11.84
N ALA A 144 3.84 21.48 -11.03
CA ALA A 144 5.16 20.91 -11.32
C ALA A 144 5.13 19.95 -12.51
N GLY A 145 4.01 19.26 -12.74
CA GLY A 145 3.83 18.29 -13.82
C GLY A 145 4.71 17.04 -13.66
N VAL A 146 5.03 16.67 -12.41
CA VAL A 146 5.86 15.50 -12.07
C VAL A 146 5.03 14.40 -11.42
N LYS A 147 5.62 13.22 -11.28
CA LYS A 147 4.96 12.09 -10.59
C LYS A 147 5.13 12.23 -9.09
N VAL A 148 4.05 11.97 -8.36
CA VAL A 148 4.05 11.85 -6.89
C VAL A 148 3.42 10.50 -6.53
N GLN A 149 4.11 9.71 -5.70
CA GLN A 149 3.58 8.47 -5.14
C GLN A 149 3.59 8.54 -3.61
N VAL A 150 2.53 8.02 -3.00
CA VAL A 150 2.39 7.99 -1.54
C VAL A 150 2.70 6.58 -1.02
N GLY A 151 3.46 6.48 0.07
CA GLY A 151 3.96 5.24 0.66
C GLY A 151 2.89 4.40 1.39
N HIS A 152 1.84 3.99 0.70
CA HIS A 152 0.86 3.03 1.22
C HIS A 152 1.30 1.60 0.91
N VAL A 153 2.35 1.16 1.58
CA VAL A 153 3.08 -0.09 1.37
C VAL A 153 2.20 -1.35 1.42
N GLU A 154 1.06 -1.34 2.10
CA GLU A 154 0.17 -2.51 2.17
C GLU A 154 -0.47 -2.85 0.82
N ARG A 155 -0.53 -1.93 -0.15
CA ARG A 155 -0.91 -2.27 -1.55
C ARG A 155 0.09 -3.20 -2.24
N PHE A 156 1.34 -3.20 -1.78
CA PHE A 156 2.42 -4.05 -2.26
C PHE A 156 2.67 -5.26 -1.35
N ASN A 157 1.81 -5.47 -0.36
CA ASN A 157 1.87 -6.66 0.47
C ASN A 157 1.51 -7.90 -0.36
N PRO A 158 2.35 -8.94 -0.38
CA PRO A 158 2.12 -10.10 -1.25
C PRO A 158 0.80 -10.81 -0.97
N ALA A 159 0.26 -10.74 0.27
CA ALA A 159 -1.06 -11.28 0.56
C ALA A 159 -2.17 -10.48 -0.13
N PHE A 160 -2.07 -9.15 -0.18
CA PHE A 160 -3.04 -8.30 -0.89
C PHE A 160 -2.95 -8.51 -2.40
N ILE A 161 -1.74 -8.51 -2.97
CA ILE A 161 -1.52 -8.77 -4.40
C ILE A 161 -2.13 -10.11 -4.81
N ALA A 162 -1.95 -11.17 -4.01
CA ALA A 162 -2.53 -12.48 -4.28
C ALA A 162 -4.06 -12.50 -4.17
N ALA A 163 -4.67 -11.59 -3.40
CA ALA A 163 -6.11 -11.46 -3.25
C ALA A 163 -6.77 -10.62 -4.34
N GLU A 164 -6.06 -9.66 -4.93
CA GLU A 164 -6.59 -8.56 -5.74
C GLU A 164 -7.49 -9.05 -6.89
N SER A 165 -7.07 -10.08 -7.63
CA SER A 165 -7.83 -10.63 -8.74
C SER A 165 -9.14 -11.33 -8.34
N PHE A 166 -9.34 -11.62 -7.06
CA PHE A 166 -10.54 -12.26 -6.52
C PHE A 166 -11.53 -11.26 -5.92
N ILE A 167 -11.09 -10.01 -5.69
CA ILE A 167 -11.93 -8.94 -5.14
C ILE A 167 -12.76 -8.36 -6.28
N GLY A 168 -14.08 -8.45 -6.14
CA GLY A 168 -15.04 -7.87 -7.08
C GLY A 168 -15.76 -6.67 -6.47
N GLU A 169 -17.03 -6.86 -6.11
CA GLU A 169 -17.87 -5.84 -5.46
C GLU A 169 -18.06 -6.18 -3.97
N PRO A 170 -17.20 -5.67 -3.07
CA PRO A 170 -17.32 -5.91 -1.65
C PRO A 170 -18.65 -5.36 -1.10
N LEU A 171 -19.36 -6.17 -0.30
CA LEU A 171 -20.59 -5.78 0.37
C LEU A 171 -20.36 -5.50 1.86
N PHE A 172 -19.48 -6.30 2.48
CA PHE A 172 -19.11 -6.12 3.88
C PHE A 172 -17.63 -6.37 4.06
N ILE A 173 -16.95 -5.46 4.76
CA ILE A 173 -15.52 -5.54 5.03
C ILE A 173 -15.30 -5.44 6.55
N GLU A 174 -14.43 -6.29 7.07
CA GLU A 174 -14.00 -6.24 8.45
C GLU A 174 -12.47 -6.21 8.51
N ALA A 175 -11.89 -5.17 9.15
CA ALA A 175 -10.45 -5.04 9.29
C ALA A 175 -10.04 -4.87 10.76
N HIS A 176 -8.96 -5.56 11.15
CA HIS A 176 -8.36 -5.47 12.46
C HIS A 176 -6.86 -5.23 12.33
N ARG A 177 -6.41 -4.11 12.90
CA ARG A 177 -4.99 -3.76 13.01
C ARG A 177 -4.64 -3.53 14.48
N LEU A 178 -4.10 -4.57 15.09
CA LEU A 178 -3.77 -4.59 16.50
C LEU A 178 -2.24 -4.65 16.64
N ALA A 179 -1.68 -3.79 17.49
CA ALA A 179 -0.25 -3.74 17.76
C ALA A 179 0.03 -3.88 19.27
N LEU A 180 1.16 -4.51 19.59
CA LEU A 180 1.75 -4.44 20.92
C LEU A 180 2.05 -2.99 21.27
N PHE A 181 1.92 -2.63 22.53
CA PHE A 181 2.23 -1.27 22.98
C PHE A 181 3.70 -0.92 22.69
N ASN A 182 3.85 0.24 22.03
CA ASN A 182 5.15 0.86 21.81
C ASN A 182 5.04 2.32 22.28
N PRO A 183 5.90 2.81 23.20
CA PRO A 183 5.84 4.18 23.67
C PRO A 183 6.17 5.21 22.58
N ARG A 184 6.78 4.81 21.48
CA ARG A 184 7.03 5.68 20.32
C ARG A 184 5.72 5.88 19.54
N GLY A 185 5.41 7.13 19.17
CA GLY A 185 4.23 7.47 18.35
C GLY A 185 2.92 7.56 19.16
N THR A 186 2.98 7.65 20.49
CA THR A 186 1.80 7.87 21.34
C THR A 186 1.23 9.29 21.23
N ASP A 187 1.97 10.20 20.64
CA ASP A 187 1.57 11.57 20.28
C ASP A 187 0.67 11.63 19.04
N VAL A 188 0.67 10.59 18.22
CA VAL A 188 -0.16 10.50 17.00
C VAL A 188 -1.40 9.64 17.28
N PRO A 189 -2.63 10.07 16.91
CA PRO A 189 -3.83 9.25 17.02
C PRO A 189 -3.68 7.90 16.29
N VAL A 190 -4.22 6.82 16.89
CA VAL A 190 -4.13 5.46 16.32
C VAL A 190 -4.75 5.37 14.92
N VAL A 191 -5.67 6.26 14.59
CA VAL A 191 -6.28 6.37 13.25
C VAL A 191 -5.23 6.78 12.22
N LEU A 192 -4.41 7.80 12.49
CA LEU A 192 -3.37 8.29 11.58
C LEU A 192 -2.11 7.43 11.59
N ASP A 193 -1.85 6.71 12.68
CA ASP A 193 -0.67 5.84 12.79
C ASP A 193 -0.92 4.46 12.16
N LEU A 194 -1.99 3.78 12.59
CA LEU A 194 -2.27 2.40 12.22
C LEU A 194 -3.42 2.26 11.21
N MET A 195 -4.58 2.87 11.47
CA MET A 195 -5.78 2.63 10.65
C MET A 195 -5.65 3.13 9.22
N VAL A 196 -4.81 4.13 8.95
CA VAL A 196 -4.57 4.68 7.60
C VAL A 196 -4.20 3.59 6.58
N HIS A 197 -3.52 2.53 6.98
CA HIS A 197 -3.19 1.41 6.11
C HIS A 197 -4.44 0.65 5.66
N ASP A 198 -5.39 0.44 6.58
CA ASP A 198 -6.63 -0.28 6.30
C ASP A 198 -7.62 0.63 5.55
N LEU A 199 -7.57 1.95 5.81
CA LEU A 199 -8.36 2.94 5.05
C LEU A 199 -7.92 3.01 3.59
N ASP A 200 -6.61 2.93 3.32
CA ASP A 200 -6.09 2.88 1.96
C ASP A 200 -6.57 1.63 1.21
N ILE A 201 -6.43 0.45 1.82
CA ILE A 201 -6.94 -0.79 1.24
C ILE A 201 -8.45 -0.69 1.02
N LEU A 202 -9.21 -0.19 2.00
CA LEU A 202 -10.66 -0.04 1.90
C LEU A 202 -11.07 0.84 0.70
N LEU A 203 -10.46 2.03 0.55
CA LEU A 203 -10.74 2.93 -0.57
C LEU A 203 -10.26 2.38 -1.92
N THR A 204 -9.27 1.48 -1.90
CA THR A 204 -8.79 0.79 -3.09
C THR A 204 -9.80 -0.23 -3.60
N ILE A 205 -10.46 -0.97 -2.70
CA ILE A 205 -11.38 -2.04 -3.08
C ILE A 205 -12.85 -1.60 -3.18
N VAL A 206 -13.27 -0.56 -2.43
CA VAL A 206 -14.65 -0.03 -2.49
C VAL A 206 -14.67 1.24 -3.34
N LYS A 207 -15.17 1.14 -4.56
CA LYS A 207 -15.23 2.25 -5.53
C LYS A 207 -16.55 3.01 -5.41
N SER A 208 -16.83 3.56 -4.22
CA SER A 208 -18.05 4.32 -3.93
C SER A 208 -17.78 5.41 -2.90
N PRO A 209 -18.48 6.55 -2.95
CA PRO A 209 -18.37 7.59 -1.92
C PRO A 209 -18.81 7.08 -0.55
N VAL A 210 -18.19 7.64 0.51
CA VAL A 210 -18.57 7.38 1.90
C VAL A 210 -19.81 8.21 2.24
N SER A 211 -20.93 7.55 2.57
CA SER A 211 -22.21 8.16 2.93
C SER A 211 -22.30 8.48 4.44
N HIS A 212 -21.83 7.56 5.29
CA HIS A 212 -21.93 7.73 6.75
C HIS A 212 -20.73 7.15 7.49
N ILE A 213 -20.36 7.77 8.63
CA ILE A 213 -19.30 7.32 9.53
C ILE A 213 -19.84 7.34 10.96
N SER A 214 -19.70 6.22 11.65
CA SER A 214 -19.91 6.11 13.09
C SER A 214 -18.62 5.58 13.73
N ALA A 215 -18.07 6.33 14.69
CA ALA A 215 -16.79 5.98 15.29
C ALA A 215 -16.79 6.17 16.81
N SER A 216 -16.00 5.35 17.50
CA SER A 216 -15.71 5.48 18.92
C SER A 216 -14.22 5.24 19.16
N GLY A 217 -13.68 5.92 20.17
CA GLY A 217 -12.28 5.80 20.56
C GLY A 217 -12.10 5.87 22.07
N VAL A 218 -11.13 5.14 22.58
CA VAL A 218 -10.80 5.10 24.00
C VAL A 218 -9.33 5.40 24.21
N SER A 219 -9.06 6.40 25.07
CA SER A 219 -7.72 6.75 25.55
C SER A 219 -7.48 6.02 26.87
N ILE A 220 -6.42 5.20 26.93
CA ILE A 220 -6.09 4.38 28.10
C ILE A 220 -4.74 4.84 28.69
N VAL A 221 -3.72 4.98 27.84
CA VAL A 221 -2.37 5.38 28.25
C VAL A 221 -1.89 6.65 27.54
N SER A 222 -2.47 7.00 26.40
CA SER A 222 -2.09 8.17 25.60
C SER A 222 -3.12 9.30 25.74
N PRO A 223 -2.74 10.57 25.46
CA PRO A 223 -3.69 11.69 25.43
C PRO A 223 -4.69 11.58 24.25
N THR A 224 -4.37 10.80 23.24
CA THR A 224 -5.25 10.48 22.09
C THR A 224 -5.76 9.05 22.19
N PRO A 225 -6.84 8.67 21.47
CA PRO A 225 -7.34 7.30 21.49
C PRO A 225 -6.28 6.26 21.16
N ASP A 226 -6.14 5.26 22.05
CA ASP A 226 -5.27 4.11 21.90
C ASP A 226 -5.93 2.96 21.16
N ILE A 227 -7.26 2.93 21.18
CA ILE A 227 -8.11 2.06 20.37
C ILE A 227 -9.20 2.88 19.73
N THR A 228 -9.48 2.60 18.45
CA THR A 228 -10.59 3.20 17.70
C THR A 228 -11.30 2.09 16.94
N ASN A 229 -12.64 2.09 17.04
CA ASN A 229 -13.51 1.29 16.19
C ASN A 229 -14.34 2.24 15.33
N VAL A 230 -14.49 1.91 14.06
CA VAL A 230 -15.26 2.70 13.11
C VAL A 230 -16.12 1.80 12.23
N ARG A 231 -17.35 2.24 11.98
CA ARG A 231 -18.24 1.74 10.95
C ARG A 231 -18.36 2.80 9.85
N ILE A 232 -18.08 2.41 8.63
CA ILE A 232 -18.16 3.25 7.42
C ILE A 232 -19.20 2.65 6.50
N GLU A 233 -20.13 3.47 6.02
CA GLU A 233 -21.16 3.09 5.06
C GLU A 233 -20.94 3.83 3.76
N PHE A 234 -21.12 3.17 2.63
CA PHE A 234 -20.91 3.69 1.29
C PHE A 234 -22.24 3.86 0.55
N GLU A 235 -22.26 4.75 -0.44
CA GLU A 235 -23.48 5.03 -1.23
C GLU A 235 -23.97 3.80 -2.01
N ASN A 236 -23.08 2.89 -2.41
CA ASN A 236 -23.44 1.62 -3.06
C ASN A 236 -23.97 0.55 -2.10
N GLY A 237 -24.13 0.87 -0.81
CA GLY A 237 -24.61 -0.05 0.21
C GLY A 237 -23.53 -0.91 0.88
N ALA A 238 -22.27 -0.84 0.43
CA ALA A 238 -21.17 -1.52 1.09
C ALA A 238 -20.95 -0.95 2.50
N VAL A 239 -20.49 -1.80 3.41
CA VAL A 239 -20.23 -1.44 4.80
C VAL A 239 -18.87 -1.96 5.22
N ALA A 240 -18.10 -1.14 5.95
CA ALA A 240 -16.83 -1.56 6.54
C ALA A 240 -16.81 -1.32 8.06
N ASN A 241 -16.33 -2.30 8.81
CA ASN A 241 -16.02 -2.16 10.23
C ASN A 241 -14.51 -2.32 10.42
N LEU A 242 -13.86 -1.28 10.97
CA LEU A 242 -12.42 -1.29 11.21
C LEU A 242 -12.13 -1.10 12.69
N THR A 243 -11.15 -1.83 13.20
CA THR A 243 -10.63 -1.66 14.56
C THR A 243 -9.12 -1.51 14.50
N ALA A 244 -8.60 -0.40 15.01
CA ALA A 244 -7.17 -0.19 15.22
C ALA A 244 -6.87 -0.02 16.70
N SER A 245 -5.85 -0.72 17.21
CA SER A 245 -5.42 -0.62 18.60
C SER A 245 -3.89 -0.71 18.71
N ARG A 246 -3.32 0.17 19.53
CA ARG A 246 -1.90 0.09 19.94
C ARG A 246 -1.70 -0.58 21.29
N LEU A 247 -2.79 -1.06 21.92
CA LEU A 247 -2.79 -1.75 23.21
C LEU A 247 -3.39 -3.15 23.03
N SER A 248 -2.58 -4.08 22.54
CA SER A 248 -3.01 -5.45 22.32
C SER A 248 -1.95 -6.43 22.78
N MET A 249 -2.37 -7.64 23.14
CA MET A 249 -1.46 -8.71 23.59
C MET A 249 -0.75 -9.41 22.43
N LYS A 250 -1.23 -9.21 21.18
CA LYS A 250 -0.68 -9.79 19.95
C LYS A 250 -0.82 -8.81 18.81
N ASN A 251 0.15 -8.83 17.90
CA ASN A 251 0.00 -8.16 16.63
C ASN A 251 -1.02 -8.90 15.77
N MET A 252 -1.86 -8.13 15.06
CA MET A 252 -2.81 -8.65 14.07
C MET A 252 -2.96 -7.62 12.95
N ARG A 253 -2.98 -8.06 11.71
CA ARG A 253 -3.24 -7.24 10.54
C ARG A 253 -4.09 -8.05 9.57
N LYS A 254 -5.41 -8.08 9.78
CA LYS A 254 -6.32 -8.94 9.03
C LYS A 254 -7.46 -8.15 8.43
N THR A 255 -7.78 -8.46 7.18
CA THR A 255 -8.97 -7.96 6.50
C THR A 255 -9.78 -9.12 5.97
N ARG A 256 -11.10 -9.08 6.19
CA ARG A 256 -12.09 -10.03 5.67
C ARG A 256 -13.03 -9.29 4.75
N ILE A 257 -13.24 -9.83 3.58
CA ILE A 257 -14.07 -9.23 2.53
C ILE A 257 -15.17 -10.22 2.18
N PHE A 258 -16.39 -9.77 2.31
CA PHE A 258 -17.59 -10.52 1.94
C PHE A 258 -18.20 -9.87 0.71
N GLN A 259 -18.37 -10.65 -0.35
CA GLN A 259 -18.98 -10.24 -1.59
C GLN A 259 -19.89 -11.34 -2.12
N LYS A 260 -20.69 -11.08 -3.16
CA LYS A 260 -21.57 -12.09 -3.72
C LYS A 260 -20.74 -13.32 -4.17
N GLY A 261 -21.08 -14.47 -3.63
CA GLY A 261 -20.45 -15.75 -3.99
C GLY A 261 -19.01 -15.93 -3.51
N ALA A 262 -18.46 -15.02 -2.69
CA ALA A 262 -17.11 -15.21 -2.17
C ALA A 262 -16.88 -14.56 -0.80
N TYR A 263 -16.00 -15.19 -0.02
CA TYR A 263 -15.37 -14.67 1.18
C TYR A 263 -13.86 -14.71 1.01
N ILE A 264 -13.18 -13.60 1.28
CA ILE A 264 -11.73 -13.47 1.14
C ILE A 264 -11.17 -13.03 2.48
N ALA A 265 -10.21 -13.78 3.02
CA ALA A 265 -9.47 -13.43 4.23
C ALA A 265 -8.01 -13.14 3.88
N ILE A 266 -7.53 -11.97 4.27
CA ILE A 266 -6.15 -11.52 4.04
C ILE A 266 -5.48 -11.31 5.39
N ASP A 267 -4.38 -11.99 5.62
CA ASP A 267 -3.48 -11.74 6.74
C ASP A 267 -2.21 -11.05 6.25
N PHE A 268 -2.14 -9.73 6.43
CA PHE A 268 -1.00 -8.91 6.01
C PHE A 268 0.26 -9.18 6.84
N LEU A 269 0.11 -9.66 8.08
CA LEU A 269 1.23 -9.95 8.97
C LEU A 269 1.90 -11.27 8.60
N ASP A 270 1.08 -12.34 8.49
CA ASP A 270 1.54 -13.68 8.16
C ASP A 270 1.69 -13.90 6.64
N LYS A 271 1.30 -12.88 5.84
CA LYS A 271 1.32 -12.92 4.37
C LYS A 271 0.56 -14.14 3.83
N LYS A 272 -0.72 -14.24 4.18
CA LYS A 272 -1.61 -15.33 3.78
C LYS A 272 -2.90 -14.80 3.20
N THR A 273 -3.43 -15.48 2.19
CA THR A 273 -4.73 -15.20 1.59
C THR A 273 -5.51 -16.50 1.47
N GLU A 274 -6.73 -16.48 1.97
CA GLU A 274 -7.66 -17.60 1.93
C GLU A 274 -8.95 -17.14 1.24
N ILE A 275 -9.44 -17.94 0.30
CA ILE A 275 -10.59 -17.59 -0.52
C ILE A 275 -11.58 -18.76 -0.48
N PHE A 276 -12.80 -18.46 -0.04
CA PHE A 276 -13.93 -19.34 -0.12
C PHE A 276 -14.87 -18.83 -1.20
N ARG A 277 -15.24 -19.69 -2.15
CA ARG A 277 -16.24 -19.38 -3.18
C ARG A 277 -17.42 -20.31 -3.07
N ILE A 278 -18.58 -19.76 -3.33
CA ILE A 278 -19.83 -20.49 -3.48
C ILE A 278 -20.17 -20.46 -4.96
N ASN A 279 -20.14 -21.62 -5.59
CA ASN A 279 -20.47 -21.81 -7.01
C ASN A 279 -21.87 -22.40 -7.14
N ASP A 280 -22.61 -21.92 -8.12
CA ASP A 280 -23.96 -22.45 -8.45
C ASP A 280 -23.91 -23.83 -9.12
N GLU A 281 -22.79 -24.11 -9.81
CA GLU A 281 -22.55 -25.41 -10.47
C GLU A 281 -21.62 -26.26 -9.61
N VAL A 282 -21.89 -27.55 -9.54
CA VAL A 282 -21.10 -28.53 -8.79
C VAL A 282 -20.09 -29.18 -9.75
N ASP A 283 -18.81 -28.96 -9.50
CA ASP A 283 -17.71 -29.65 -10.17
C ASP A 283 -17.21 -30.80 -9.28
N GLU A 284 -17.66 -32.01 -9.55
CA GLU A 284 -17.30 -33.23 -8.81
C GLU A 284 -15.80 -33.58 -8.95
N THR A 285 -15.10 -32.99 -9.92
CA THR A 285 -13.65 -33.26 -10.15
C THR A 285 -12.74 -32.46 -9.25
N ASN A 286 -13.25 -31.44 -8.55
CA ASN A 286 -12.43 -30.59 -7.68
C ASN A 286 -12.28 -31.21 -6.28
N PRO A 287 -11.09 -31.72 -5.91
CA PRO A 287 -10.86 -32.40 -4.63
C PRO A 287 -10.90 -31.45 -3.41
N LEU A 288 -10.82 -30.13 -3.63
CA LEU A 288 -10.87 -29.10 -2.59
C LEU A 288 -12.25 -28.43 -2.53
N SER A 289 -13.31 -29.18 -2.79
CA SER A 289 -14.68 -28.69 -2.75
C SER A 289 -15.55 -29.49 -1.80
N ALA A 290 -16.59 -28.86 -1.30
CA ALA A 290 -17.66 -29.47 -0.52
C ALA A 290 -19.01 -29.03 -1.05
N THR A 291 -19.93 -29.95 -1.22
CA THR A 291 -21.33 -29.64 -1.61
C THR A 291 -22.14 -29.31 -0.36
N ILE A 292 -22.87 -28.22 -0.40
CA ILE A 292 -23.84 -27.82 0.64
C ILE A 292 -25.25 -27.83 0.03
N THR A 293 -26.23 -28.33 0.79
CA THR A 293 -27.64 -28.23 0.43
C THR A 293 -28.26 -27.05 1.15
N LEU A 294 -28.85 -26.13 0.39
CA LEU A 294 -29.52 -24.94 0.95
C LEU A 294 -30.95 -25.33 1.45
N ALA A 295 -31.57 -24.41 2.19
CA ALA A 295 -32.92 -24.63 2.77
C ALA A 295 -33.99 -24.84 1.73
N ASP A 296 -33.82 -24.39 0.49
CA ASP A 296 -34.71 -24.61 -0.64
C ASP A 296 -34.48 -25.95 -1.40
N GLY A 297 -33.52 -26.75 -0.89
CA GLY A 297 -33.12 -28.02 -1.49
C GLY A 297 -32.13 -27.90 -2.65
N SER A 298 -31.73 -26.70 -3.04
CA SER A 298 -30.73 -26.52 -4.08
C SER A 298 -29.33 -26.83 -3.54
N GLU A 299 -28.47 -27.37 -4.41
CA GLU A 299 -27.07 -27.64 -4.06
C GLU A 299 -26.17 -26.55 -4.55
N ARG A 300 -25.16 -26.27 -3.76
CA ARG A 300 -24.06 -25.31 -4.06
C ARG A 300 -22.74 -25.97 -3.74
N GLN A 301 -21.73 -25.65 -4.50
CA GLN A 301 -20.37 -26.08 -4.20
C GLN A 301 -19.60 -24.96 -3.49
N ILE A 302 -19.00 -25.29 -2.36
CA ILE A 302 -17.99 -24.43 -1.72
C ILE A 302 -16.62 -24.90 -2.17
N THR A 303 -15.83 -24.00 -2.72
CA THR A 303 -14.42 -24.24 -3.03
C THR A 303 -13.54 -23.42 -2.11
N PHE A 304 -12.46 -24.02 -1.66
CA PHE A 304 -11.42 -23.36 -0.87
C PHE A 304 -10.14 -23.23 -1.69
N GLN A 305 -9.57 -22.04 -1.72
CA GLN A 305 -8.37 -21.75 -2.47
C GLN A 305 -7.41 -20.91 -1.63
N MET A 306 -6.15 -21.30 -1.63
CA MET A 306 -5.03 -20.51 -1.08
C MET A 306 -4.09 -20.17 -2.24
N PRO A 307 -4.14 -18.94 -2.77
CA PRO A 307 -3.23 -18.54 -3.84
C PRO A 307 -1.78 -18.66 -3.39
N GLU A 308 -0.92 -19.03 -4.33
CA GLU A 308 0.52 -19.04 -4.07
C GLU A 308 1.01 -17.60 -3.83
N ILE A 309 1.74 -17.40 -2.75
CA ILE A 309 2.28 -16.12 -2.37
C ILE A 309 3.80 -16.14 -2.52
N HIS A 310 4.30 -15.38 -3.49
CA HIS A 310 5.73 -15.23 -3.67
C HIS A 310 6.28 -14.21 -2.67
N PRO A 311 7.36 -14.56 -1.93
CA PRO A 311 7.96 -13.64 -0.98
C PRO A 311 8.60 -12.45 -1.71
N ILE A 312 8.09 -11.26 -1.44
CA ILE A 312 8.63 -9.99 -1.96
C ILE A 312 8.85 -9.00 -0.82
N ASN A 313 9.74 -8.04 -1.04
CA ASN A 313 9.89 -6.89 -0.15
C ASN A 313 8.95 -5.78 -0.64
N ALA A 314 7.87 -5.54 0.09
CA ALA A 314 6.83 -4.59 -0.30
C ALA A 314 7.36 -3.15 -0.50
N ILE A 315 8.29 -2.67 0.35
CA ILE A 315 8.91 -1.33 0.21
C ILE A 315 9.76 -1.26 -1.07
N LYS A 316 10.54 -2.30 -1.33
CA LYS A 316 11.33 -2.36 -2.57
C LYS A 316 10.42 -2.35 -3.80
N THR A 317 9.38 -3.20 -3.81
CA THR A 317 8.41 -3.27 -4.92
C THR A 317 7.68 -1.95 -5.13
N GLU A 318 7.35 -1.24 -4.07
CA GLU A 318 6.72 0.08 -4.12
C GLU A 318 7.62 1.12 -4.79
N LEU A 319 8.92 1.14 -4.44
CA LEU A 319 9.91 2.03 -5.05
C LEU A 319 10.20 1.67 -6.52
N GLU A 320 10.25 0.37 -6.87
CA GLU A 320 10.35 -0.11 -8.26
C GLU A 320 9.13 0.29 -9.09
N SER A 321 7.93 0.19 -8.51
CA SER A 321 6.68 0.64 -9.13
C SER A 321 6.70 2.14 -9.43
N PHE A 322 7.25 2.95 -8.52
CA PHE A 322 7.37 4.39 -8.73
C PHE A 322 8.35 4.72 -9.86
N TYR A 323 9.51 4.07 -9.90
CA TYR A 323 10.42 4.17 -11.03
C TYR A 323 9.73 3.87 -12.36
N SER A 324 9.01 2.76 -12.42
CA SER A 324 8.27 2.36 -13.62
C SER A 324 7.26 3.42 -14.06
N ALA A 325 6.52 4.01 -13.10
CA ALA A 325 5.56 5.07 -13.38
C ALA A 325 6.22 6.35 -13.96
N ILE A 326 7.43 6.69 -13.49
CA ILE A 326 8.18 7.84 -14.01
C ILE A 326 8.66 7.58 -15.44
N VAL A 327 9.36 6.47 -15.66
CA VAL A 327 10.03 6.18 -16.95
C VAL A 327 9.02 5.92 -18.07
N HIS A 328 7.93 5.22 -17.77
CA HIS A 328 6.88 4.94 -18.75
C HIS A 328 5.80 6.03 -18.81
N ASN A 329 5.93 7.08 -18.01
CA ASN A 329 4.97 8.17 -17.88
C ASN A 329 3.54 7.68 -17.59
N THR A 330 3.41 6.65 -16.78
CA THR A 330 2.10 6.12 -16.33
C THR A 330 1.65 6.76 -15.02
N THR A 331 0.42 6.49 -14.60
CA THR A 331 -0.09 6.87 -13.28
C THR A 331 0.61 6.04 -12.21
N PRO A 332 1.14 6.65 -11.12
CA PRO A 332 1.67 5.90 -9.99
C PRO A 332 0.63 4.95 -9.37
N ALA A 333 1.09 3.82 -8.85
CA ALA A 333 0.19 2.81 -8.25
C ALA A 333 -0.58 3.36 -7.04
N VAL A 334 0.05 4.27 -6.27
CA VAL A 334 -0.59 5.01 -5.19
C VAL A 334 -0.45 6.49 -5.49
N THR A 335 -1.52 7.10 -5.96
CA THR A 335 -1.51 8.49 -6.39
C THR A 335 -1.52 9.48 -5.22
N ILE A 336 -1.20 10.75 -5.50
CA ILE A 336 -1.37 11.83 -4.54
C ILE A 336 -2.84 11.95 -4.10
N ASP A 337 -3.79 11.71 -5.00
CA ASP A 337 -5.22 11.77 -4.72
C ASP A 337 -5.66 10.63 -3.78
N ASP A 338 -5.08 9.43 -3.92
CA ASP A 338 -5.29 8.32 -2.98
C ASP A 338 -4.86 8.73 -1.56
N GLY A 339 -3.63 9.25 -1.40
CA GLY A 339 -3.13 9.70 -0.10
C GLY A 339 -3.98 10.82 0.52
N ILE A 340 -4.47 11.76 -0.30
CA ILE A 340 -5.37 12.83 0.12
C ILE A 340 -6.71 12.27 0.59
N ASN A 341 -7.29 11.32 -0.15
CA ASN A 341 -8.59 10.72 0.20
C ASN A 341 -8.49 9.92 1.49
N VAL A 342 -7.41 9.17 1.69
CA VAL A 342 -7.13 8.45 2.94
C VAL A 342 -7.00 9.42 4.10
N LEU A 343 -6.24 10.51 3.95
CA LEU A 343 -6.06 11.51 4.99
C LEU A 343 -7.39 12.20 5.34
N LYS A 344 -8.18 12.61 4.36
CA LYS A 344 -9.50 13.22 4.57
C LYS A 344 -10.45 12.27 5.30
N LEU A 345 -10.47 10.99 4.92
CA LEU A 345 -11.29 9.99 5.60
C LEU A 345 -10.83 9.78 7.06
N ALA A 346 -9.52 9.73 7.30
CA ALA A 346 -8.96 9.61 8.64
C ALA A 346 -9.39 10.80 9.54
N TYR A 347 -9.37 12.02 9.02
CA TYR A 347 -9.83 13.20 9.77
C TYR A 347 -11.34 13.17 10.05
N ARG A 348 -12.18 12.79 9.07
CA ARG A 348 -13.62 12.57 9.31
C ARG A 348 -13.90 11.54 10.41
N ILE A 349 -13.06 10.51 10.50
CA ILE A 349 -13.15 9.51 11.58
C ILE A 349 -12.77 10.12 12.92
N LEU A 350 -11.71 10.94 12.98
CA LEU A 350 -11.29 11.63 14.20
C LEU A 350 -12.39 12.58 14.71
N ASP A 351 -13.04 13.32 13.81
CA ASP A 351 -14.19 14.18 14.15
C ASP A 351 -15.35 13.36 14.73
N ALA A 352 -15.71 12.23 14.10
CA ALA A 352 -16.75 11.34 14.60
C ALA A 352 -16.41 10.75 15.99
N VAL A 353 -15.14 10.42 16.25
CA VAL A 353 -14.66 9.98 17.57
C VAL A 353 -14.82 11.10 18.60
N ALA A 354 -14.47 12.33 18.26
CA ALA A 354 -14.62 13.48 19.16
C ALA A 354 -16.09 13.77 19.49
N GLU A 355 -16.98 13.72 18.49
CA GLU A 355 -18.42 13.87 18.68
C GLU A 355 -19.02 12.78 19.59
N SER A 356 -18.59 11.51 19.38
CA SER A 356 -19.02 10.39 20.21
C SER A 356 -18.58 10.56 21.66
N ALA A 357 -17.34 10.97 21.91
CA ALA A 357 -16.80 11.22 23.24
C ALA A 357 -17.53 12.37 23.97
N ALA A 358 -17.93 13.40 23.23
CA ALA A 358 -18.69 14.53 23.79
C ALA A 358 -20.12 14.14 24.27
N LYS A 359 -20.73 13.13 23.63
CA LYS A 359 -22.06 12.61 24.03
C LYS A 359 -22.01 11.78 25.31
N VAL A 360 -20.91 11.12 25.60
CA VAL A 360 -20.75 10.28 26.82
C VAL A 360 -20.49 11.13 28.05
N LYS A 361 -20.00 12.37 27.91
CA LYS A 361 -19.72 13.30 29.01
C LYS A 361 -20.96 14.09 29.48
N LYS A 362 -22.11 13.97 28.81
CA LYS A 362 -23.40 14.51 29.18
C LYS A 362 -24.26 13.46 29.87
#